data_9a4d3e7c2db91e1a956641641abe8c9b
#
_entry.id   9a4d3e7c2db91e1a956641641abe8c9b
#
_cell.length_a   1.000
_cell.length_b   1.000
_cell.length_c   1.000
_cell.angle_alpha   90.00
_cell.angle_beta   90.00
_cell.angle_gamma   90.00
#
_symmetry.space_group_name_H-M   'P 1'
#
loop_
_entity.id
_entity.type
_entity.pdbx_description
1 polymer ?
#
loop_
_entity_poly.entity_id
_entity_poly.type
_entity_poly.pdbx_seq_one_letter_code
_entity_poly.pdbx_strand_id
1 'polypeptide(L)'
;AYMIQEGVNPFSIMALTFTNKAAKEMKDRIMQLVDPHAARNVWMGTFHSIFARILRIEAQHLGYTPDFTIYDTDDSKQLINTILKEHELDTKAYPAKYILHRISMAKSALYTPEDYCNNFEIQQQDLRANKPLVGEIFKSYNNRLLRANAMDFDDILFNTNVLLRDFPEI
;
A
#
# COMPACT_ATOMS: atom_id res chain seq x y z
N ALA A 1 -23.43 -3.42 -14.17
CA ALA A 1 -24.35 -3.27 -15.30
C ALA A 1 -25.62 -2.54 -14.86
N TYR A 2 -26.39 -3.06 -13.91
CA TYR A 2 -27.67 -2.49 -13.46
C TYR A 2 -27.59 -1.00 -13.09
N MET A 3 -26.62 -0.60 -12.29
CA MET A 3 -26.44 0.82 -11.91
C MET A 3 -26.27 1.75 -13.12
N ILE A 4 -25.56 1.31 -14.15
CA ILE A 4 -25.37 2.06 -15.41
C ILE A 4 -26.70 2.17 -16.17
N GLN A 5 -27.50 1.10 -16.22
CA GLN A 5 -28.81 1.08 -16.87
C GLN A 5 -29.82 2.01 -16.17
N GLU A 6 -29.70 2.14 -14.83
CA GLU A 6 -30.48 3.09 -14.03
C GLU A 6 -29.94 4.54 -14.07
N GLY A 7 -28.96 4.82 -14.94
CA GLY A 7 -28.47 6.19 -15.19
C GLY A 7 -27.38 6.67 -14.23
N VAL A 8 -26.81 5.79 -13.40
CA VAL A 8 -25.65 6.17 -12.56
C VAL A 8 -24.45 6.44 -13.47
N ASN A 9 -23.78 7.57 -13.23
CA ASN A 9 -22.60 7.95 -14.00
C ASN A 9 -21.50 6.87 -13.86
N PRO A 10 -21.01 6.27 -14.96
CA PRO A 10 -19.97 5.26 -14.92
C PRO A 10 -18.69 5.69 -14.20
N PHE A 11 -18.30 6.96 -14.26
CA PHE A 11 -17.16 7.51 -13.55
C PHE A 11 -17.28 7.47 -12.03
N SER A 12 -18.52 7.41 -11.52
CA SER A 12 -18.80 7.31 -10.07
C SER A 12 -18.89 5.86 -9.59
N ILE A 13 -18.61 4.88 -10.45
CA ILE A 13 -18.69 3.45 -10.11
C ILE A 13 -17.28 2.88 -10.00
N MET A 14 -16.98 2.27 -8.86
CA MET A 14 -15.75 1.52 -8.63
C MET A 14 -16.09 0.04 -8.38
N ALA A 15 -15.45 -0.86 -9.14
CA ALA A 15 -15.60 -2.29 -9.01
C ALA A 15 -14.24 -2.96 -8.79
N LEU A 16 -14.03 -3.47 -7.58
CA LEU A 16 -12.74 -3.97 -7.13
C LEU A 16 -12.76 -5.47 -6.90
N THR A 17 -11.61 -6.10 -7.13
CA THR A 17 -11.37 -7.52 -6.87
C THR A 17 -9.94 -7.75 -6.39
N PHE A 18 -9.63 -8.98 -5.95
CA PHE A 18 -8.30 -9.31 -5.40
C PHE A 18 -7.30 -9.76 -6.45
N THR A 19 -7.75 -10.37 -7.55
CA THR A 19 -6.84 -10.97 -8.53
C THR A 19 -7.00 -10.35 -9.93
N ASN A 20 -5.90 -10.29 -10.68
CA ASN A 20 -5.92 -9.80 -12.06
C ASN A 20 -6.82 -10.65 -12.96
N LYS A 21 -6.89 -11.98 -12.71
CA LYS A 21 -7.80 -12.88 -13.45
C LYS A 21 -9.27 -12.50 -13.23
N ALA A 22 -9.67 -12.31 -11.97
CA ALA A 22 -11.04 -11.91 -11.64
C ALA A 22 -11.35 -10.49 -12.16
N ALA A 23 -10.38 -9.56 -12.10
CA ALA A 23 -10.54 -8.22 -12.66
C ALA A 23 -10.80 -8.25 -14.18
N LYS A 24 -10.04 -9.07 -14.90
CA LYS A 24 -10.24 -9.26 -16.35
C LYS A 24 -11.61 -9.86 -16.64
N GLU A 25 -11.98 -10.94 -15.96
CA GLU A 25 -13.29 -11.60 -16.14
C GLU A 25 -14.46 -10.65 -15.84
N MET A 26 -14.36 -9.89 -14.75
CA MET A 26 -15.35 -8.87 -14.38
C MET A 26 -15.49 -7.81 -15.47
N LYS A 27 -14.38 -7.30 -16.01
CA LYS A 27 -14.35 -6.31 -17.08
C LYS A 27 -15.00 -6.87 -18.36
N ASP A 28 -14.62 -8.07 -18.77
CA ASP A 28 -15.16 -8.73 -19.96
C ASP A 28 -16.68 -8.92 -19.85
N ARG A 29 -17.18 -9.34 -18.69
CA ARG A 29 -18.63 -9.48 -18.42
C ARG A 29 -19.38 -8.15 -18.46
N ILE A 30 -18.82 -7.10 -17.86
CA ILE A 30 -19.47 -5.78 -17.87
C ILE A 30 -19.53 -5.23 -19.29
N MET A 31 -18.47 -5.38 -20.09
CA MET A 31 -18.43 -4.94 -21.50
C MET A 31 -19.46 -5.66 -22.38
N GLN A 32 -19.91 -6.89 -22.01
CA GLN A 32 -20.96 -7.60 -22.72
C GLN A 32 -22.38 -7.17 -22.33
N LEU A 33 -22.54 -6.54 -21.15
CA LEU A 33 -23.85 -6.23 -20.56
C LEU A 33 -24.27 -4.77 -20.72
N VAL A 34 -23.31 -3.88 -21.00
CA VAL A 34 -23.55 -2.44 -21.14
C VAL A 34 -22.78 -1.89 -22.34
N ASP A 35 -23.10 -0.65 -22.75
CA ASP A 35 -22.36 0.03 -23.79
C ASP A 35 -20.84 0.04 -23.51
N PRO A 36 -19.99 -0.34 -24.48
CA PRO A 36 -18.55 -0.39 -24.30
C PRO A 36 -17.91 0.96 -23.89
N HIS A 37 -18.47 2.09 -24.31
CA HIS A 37 -18.00 3.39 -23.88
C HIS A 37 -18.28 3.66 -22.41
N ALA A 38 -19.50 3.31 -21.95
CA ALA A 38 -19.87 3.38 -20.54
C ALA A 38 -19.01 2.44 -19.68
N ALA A 39 -18.79 1.19 -20.15
CA ALA A 39 -17.96 0.23 -19.44
C ALA A 39 -16.50 0.69 -19.22
N ARG A 40 -15.90 1.41 -20.19
CA ARG A 40 -14.53 1.92 -20.09
C ARG A 40 -14.35 3.00 -19.01
N ASN A 41 -15.43 3.67 -18.67
CA ASN A 41 -15.43 4.78 -17.71
C ASN A 41 -15.63 4.30 -16.26
N VAL A 42 -15.93 3.03 -16.04
CA VAL A 42 -16.00 2.43 -14.70
C VAL A 42 -14.58 2.14 -14.21
N TRP A 43 -14.31 2.47 -12.96
CA TRP A 43 -13.06 2.11 -12.31
C TRP A 43 -13.05 0.62 -11.99
N MET A 44 -12.43 -0.21 -12.85
CA MET A 44 -12.42 -1.67 -12.71
C MET A 44 -11.00 -2.21 -12.62
N GLY A 45 -10.72 -2.98 -11.57
CA GLY A 45 -9.40 -3.57 -11.39
C GLY A 45 -9.25 -4.28 -10.06
N THR A 46 -7.99 -4.61 -9.73
CA THR A 46 -7.64 -5.03 -8.38
C THR A 46 -7.53 -3.80 -7.46
N PHE A 47 -7.69 -4.01 -6.15
CA PHE A 47 -7.47 -2.96 -5.16
C PHE A 47 -6.16 -2.20 -5.42
N HIS A 48 -5.04 -2.93 -5.50
CA HIS A 48 -3.73 -2.32 -5.72
C HIS A 48 -3.65 -1.53 -7.03
N SER A 49 -4.21 -2.05 -8.14
CA SER A 49 -4.12 -1.37 -9.44
C SER A 49 -4.93 -0.07 -9.47
N ILE A 50 -6.11 -0.07 -8.88
CA ILE A 50 -6.97 1.12 -8.83
C ILE A 50 -6.40 2.13 -7.83
N PHE A 51 -6.00 1.69 -6.66
CA PHE A 51 -5.43 2.56 -5.63
C PHE A 51 -4.10 3.16 -6.05
N ALA A 52 -3.22 2.39 -6.69
CA ALA A 52 -1.99 2.96 -7.28
C ALA A 52 -2.30 4.03 -8.33
N ARG A 53 -3.37 3.88 -9.11
CA ARG A 53 -3.81 4.90 -10.08
C ARG A 53 -4.31 6.16 -9.37
N ILE A 54 -5.12 6.04 -8.31
CA ILE A 54 -5.58 7.17 -7.50
C ILE A 54 -4.37 7.87 -6.86
N LEU A 55 -3.48 7.10 -6.23
CA LEU A 55 -2.27 7.66 -5.61
C LEU A 55 -1.37 8.40 -6.60
N ARG A 56 -1.30 7.98 -7.88
CA ARG A 56 -0.55 8.73 -8.89
C ARG A 56 -1.19 10.06 -9.25
N ILE A 57 -2.50 10.14 -9.24
CA ILE A 57 -3.23 11.38 -9.50
C ILE A 57 -3.03 12.36 -8.34
N GLU A 58 -3.12 11.85 -7.11
CA GLU A 58 -3.14 12.65 -5.88
C GLU A 58 -1.82 12.58 -5.08
N ALA A 59 -0.73 12.13 -5.72
CA ALA A 59 0.57 11.88 -5.09
C ALA A 59 1.08 13.04 -4.23
N GLN A 60 0.87 14.27 -4.68
CA GLN A 60 1.37 15.48 -4.03
C GLN A 60 0.80 15.70 -2.63
N HIS A 61 -0.43 15.28 -2.37
CA HIS A 61 -1.06 15.37 -1.04
C HIS A 61 -0.32 14.54 0.02
N LEU A 62 0.39 13.50 -0.42
CA LEU A 62 1.14 12.59 0.45
C LEU A 62 2.66 12.82 0.40
N GLY A 63 3.13 13.88 -0.30
CA GLY A 63 4.55 14.19 -0.43
C GLY A 63 5.30 13.34 -1.46
N TYR A 64 4.59 12.66 -2.35
CA TYR A 64 5.16 11.90 -3.46
C TYR A 64 5.00 12.66 -4.78
N THR A 65 5.75 12.22 -5.80
CA THR A 65 5.52 12.63 -7.18
C THR A 65 4.74 11.54 -7.95
N PRO A 66 4.01 11.87 -9.03
CA PRO A 66 3.16 10.90 -9.74
C PRO A 66 3.89 9.68 -10.32
N ASP A 67 5.20 9.79 -10.52
CA ASP A 67 6.08 8.76 -11.06
C ASP A 67 6.73 7.85 -10.01
N PHE A 68 6.19 7.84 -8.78
CA PHE A 68 6.72 6.98 -7.72
C PHE A 68 6.87 5.52 -8.15
N THR A 69 7.94 4.89 -7.65
CA THR A 69 8.23 3.47 -7.90
C THR A 69 7.51 2.58 -6.89
N ILE A 70 7.04 1.42 -7.33
CA ILE A 70 6.47 0.40 -6.43
C ILE A 70 7.54 -0.67 -6.22
N TYR A 71 8.02 -0.79 -4.97
CA TYR A 71 8.98 -1.80 -4.57
C TYR A 71 8.30 -3.15 -4.42
N ASP A 72 8.91 -4.18 -4.99
CA ASP A 72 8.51 -5.56 -4.74
C ASP A 72 9.11 -6.09 -3.43
N THR A 73 8.87 -7.38 -3.17
CA THR A 73 9.36 -8.03 -1.93
C THR A 73 10.89 -8.08 -1.87
N ASP A 74 11.56 -8.21 -2.99
CA ASP A 74 13.03 -8.33 -3.02
C ASP A 74 13.68 -6.94 -2.91
N ASP A 75 13.13 -5.92 -3.54
CA ASP A 75 13.50 -4.52 -3.33
C ASP A 75 13.37 -4.14 -1.84
N SER A 76 12.24 -4.48 -1.24
CA SER A 76 11.95 -4.21 0.16
C SER A 76 12.93 -4.92 1.12
N LYS A 77 13.26 -6.18 0.85
CA LYS A 77 14.28 -6.93 1.61
C LYS A 77 15.67 -6.30 1.47
N GLN A 78 16.04 -5.89 0.25
CA GLN A 78 17.31 -5.26 0.00
C GLN A 78 17.43 -3.93 0.76
N LEU A 79 16.36 -3.14 0.78
CA LEU A 79 16.32 -1.91 1.56
C LEU A 79 16.49 -2.18 3.07
N ILE A 80 15.77 -3.17 3.63
CA ILE A 80 15.94 -3.56 5.03
C ILE A 80 17.38 -4.01 5.31
N ASN A 81 17.97 -4.85 4.46
CA ASN A 81 19.35 -5.29 4.66
C ASN A 81 20.36 -4.13 4.63
N THR A 82 20.11 -3.12 3.80
CA THR A 82 20.92 -1.90 3.76
C THR A 82 20.81 -1.13 5.07
N ILE A 83 19.59 -0.98 5.60
CA ILE A 83 19.34 -0.32 6.89
C ILE A 83 20.04 -1.07 8.02
N LEU A 84 19.91 -2.40 8.08
CA LEU A 84 20.56 -3.23 9.10
C LEU A 84 22.07 -3.07 9.07
N LYS A 85 22.67 -3.06 7.89
CA LYS A 85 24.13 -2.88 7.72
C LYS A 85 24.59 -1.51 8.22
N GLU A 86 23.85 -0.46 7.93
CA GLU A 86 24.21 0.91 8.36
C GLU A 86 24.05 1.11 9.86
N HIS A 87 23.12 0.41 10.49
CA HIS A 87 22.93 0.40 11.94
C HIS A 87 23.82 -0.64 12.65
N GLU A 88 24.73 -1.31 11.90
CA GLU A 88 25.63 -2.35 12.42
C GLU A 88 24.88 -3.50 13.11
N LEU A 89 23.65 -3.82 12.64
CA LEU A 89 22.81 -4.87 13.18
C LEU A 89 23.07 -6.20 12.48
N ASP A 90 23.16 -7.28 13.24
CA ASP A 90 23.31 -8.63 12.72
C ASP A 90 22.02 -9.09 12.02
N THR A 91 22.15 -9.47 10.73
CA THR A 91 21.04 -9.98 9.92
C THR A 91 20.48 -11.32 10.42
N LYS A 92 21.23 -12.08 11.22
CA LYS A 92 20.74 -13.30 11.89
C LYS A 92 19.83 -12.94 13.07
N ALA A 93 20.21 -11.90 13.83
CA ALA A 93 19.39 -11.39 14.92
C ALA A 93 18.13 -10.68 14.39
N TYR A 94 18.25 -9.95 13.28
CA TYR A 94 17.16 -9.20 12.62
C TYR A 94 16.94 -9.69 11.18
N PRO A 95 16.34 -10.87 10.94
CA PRO A 95 16.10 -11.34 9.58
C PRO A 95 15.18 -10.40 8.81
N ALA A 96 15.55 -9.96 7.61
CA ALA A 96 14.78 -9.00 6.81
C ALA A 96 13.34 -9.46 6.58
N LYS A 97 13.11 -10.76 6.37
CA LYS A 97 11.75 -11.32 6.23
C LYS A 97 10.90 -11.11 7.49
N TYR A 98 11.49 -11.26 8.68
CA TYR A 98 10.78 -11.01 9.94
C TYR A 98 10.42 -9.52 10.07
N ILE A 99 11.37 -8.63 9.81
CA ILE A 99 11.15 -7.19 9.88
C ILE A 99 10.04 -6.77 8.91
N LEU A 100 10.10 -7.18 7.65
CA LEU A 100 9.07 -6.87 6.67
C LEU A 100 7.69 -7.38 7.08
N HIS A 101 7.62 -8.59 7.67
CA HIS A 101 6.36 -9.11 8.19
C HIS A 101 5.78 -8.24 9.31
N ARG A 102 6.63 -7.76 10.24
CA ARG A 102 6.20 -6.85 11.32
C ARG A 102 5.70 -5.51 10.75
N ILE A 103 6.42 -4.95 9.77
CA ILE A 103 6.04 -3.72 9.07
C ILE A 103 4.71 -3.90 8.33
N SER A 104 4.56 -5.00 7.58
CA SER A 104 3.32 -5.32 6.85
C SER A 104 2.11 -5.44 7.78
N MET A 105 2.27 -6.12 8.92
CA MET A 105 1.21 -6.19 9.93
C MET A 105 0.85 -4.81 10.48
N ALA A 106 1.83 -3.96 10.75
CA ALA A 106 1.61 -2.60 11.24
C ALA A 106 0.85 -1.75 10.20
N LYS A 107 1.30 -1.76 8.95
CA LYS A 107 0.62 -1.05 7.84
C LYS A 107 -0.81 -1.57 7.63
N SER A 108 -1.02 -2.88 7.71
CA SER A 108 -2.36 -3.50 7.60
C SER A 108 -3.29 -3.10 8.75
N ALA A 109 -2.73 -2.83 9.93
CA ALA A 109 -3.47 -2.29 11.08
C ALA A 109 -3.55 -0.76 11.08
N LEU A 110 -3.10 -0.10 10.02
CA LEU A 110 -3.04 1.35 9.84
C LEU A 110 -2.17 2.07 10.89
N TYR A 111 -1.16 1.41 11.42
CA TYR A 111 -0.18 2.03 12.30
C TYR A 111 0.92 2.71 11.49
N THR A 112 1.16 3.98 11.78
CA THR A 112 2.36 4.68 11.35
C THR A 112 3.60 4.14 12.09
N PRO A 113 4.83 4.43 11.64
CA PRO A 113 6.03 4.11 12.41
C PRO A 113 6.02 4.70 13.83
N GLU A 114 5.44 5.87 14.00
CA GLU A 114 5.27 6.55 15.30
C GLU A 114 4.29 5.79 16.19
N ASP A 115 3.12 5.39 15.65
CA ASP A 115 2.12 4.59 16.37
C ASP A 115 2.72 3.26 16.82
N TYR A 116 3.50 2.61 15.94
CA TYR A 116 4.20 1.37 16.24
C TYR A 116 5.15 1.54 17.44
N CYS A 117 5.98 2.58 17.41
CA CYS A 117 6.93 2.85 18.47
C CYS A 117 6.27 3.28 19.80
N ASN A 118 5.11 3.89 19.76
CA ASN A 118 4.37 4.34 20.94
C ASN A 118 3.41 3.28 21.49
N ASN A 119 3.21 2.16 20.79
CA ASN A 119 2.33 1.09 21.25
C ASN A 119 3.06 0.17 22.21
N PHE A 120 2.69 0.21 23.49
CA PHE A 120 3.32 -0.56 24.56
C PHE A 120 3.27 -2.08 24.30
N GLU A 121 2.15 -2.60 23.82
CA GLU A 121 2.02 -4.05 23.57
C GLU A 121 2.94 -4.54 22.46
N ILE A 122 3.03 -3.75 21.38
CA ILE A 122 3.94 -4.03 20.26
C ILE A 122 5.39 -4.02 20.74
N GLN A 123 5.78 -3.01 21.53
CA GLN A 123 7.13 -2.91 22.08
C GLN A 123 7.45 -4.11 23.00
N GLN A 124 6.51 -4.55 23.83
CA GLN A 124 6.68 -5.74 24.66
C GLN A 124 6.82 -7.03 23.83
N GLN A 125 6.10 -7.15 22.72
CA GLN A 125 6.25 -8.28 21.80
C GLN A 125 7.64 -8.30 21.17
N ASP A 126 8.13 -7.15 20.71
CA ASP A 126 9.45 -7.03 20.10
C ASP A 126 10.58 -7.29 21.11
N LEU A 127 10.44 -6.84 22.34
CA LEU A 127 11.35 -7.17 23.44
C LEU A 127 11.40 -8.68 23.73
N ARG A 128 10.25 -9.34 23.83
CA ARG A 128 10.17 -10.79 24.04
C ARG A 128 10.75 -11.60 22.89
N ALA A 129 10.67 -11.05 21.66
CA ALA A 129 11.30 -11.63 20.49
C ALA A 129 12.81 -11.34 20.39
N ASN A 130 13.40 -10.64 21.35
CA ASN A 130 14.78 -10.13 21.33
C ASN A 130 15.07 -9.23 20.11
N LYS A 131 14.09 -8.41 19.71
CA LYS A 131 14.18 -7.50 18.56
C LYS A 131 13.64 -6.09 18.88
N PRO A 132 14.19 -5.42 19.92
CA PRO A 132 13.67 -4.12 20.37
C PRO A 132 13.76 -3.00 19.34
N LEU A 133 14.59 -3.14 18.30
CA LEU A 133 14.84 -2.08 17.32
C LEU A 133 13.91 -2.15 16.08
N VAL A 134 12.90 -3.01 16.05
CA VAL A 134 11.99 -3.13 14.89
C VAL A 134 11.33 -1.80 14.58
N GLY A 135 10.87 -1.05 15.59
CA GLY A 135 10.25 0.25 15.41
C GLY A 135 11.18 1.28 14.77
N GLU A 136 12.45 1.35 15.19
CA GLU A 136 13.45 2.24 14.60
C GLU A 136 13.80 1.84 13.16
N ILE A 137 13.86 0.54 12.89
CA ILE A 137 14.06 0.03 11.53
C ILE A 137 12.86 0.41 10.67
N PHE A 138 11.63 0.31 11.18
CA PHE A 138 10.42 0.72 10.47
C PHE A 138 10.43 2.20 10.11
N LYS A 139 10.80 3.09 11.06
CA LYS A 139 10.98 4.53 10.78
C LYS A 139 12.01 4.78 9.67
N SER A 140 13.16 4.13 9.77
CA SER A 140 14.21 4.25 8.75
C SER A 140 13.75 3.76 7.39
N TYR A 141 13.04 2.63 7.34
CA TYR A 141 12.47 2.04 6.13
C TYR A 141 11.48 3.00 5.45
N ASN A 142 10.50 3.49 6.20
CA ASN A 142 9.48 4.39 5.68
C ASN A 142 10.07 5.71 5.17
N ASN A 143 11.01 6.30 5.91
CA ASN A 143 11.71 7.53 5.51
C ASN A 143 12.52 7.33 4.21
N ARG A 144 13.11 6.15 4.00
CA ARG A 144 13.87 5.86 2.77
C ARG A 144 12.97 5.64 1.58
N LEU A 145 11.85 4.96 1.75
CA LEU A 145 10.85 4.84 0.70
C LEU A 145 10.38 6.22 0.24
N LEU A 146 10.02 7.09 1.18
CA LEU A 146 9.57 8.45 0.85
C LEU A 146 10.64 9.25 0.13
N ARG A 147 11.89 9.24 0.61
CA ARG A 147 13.02 9.95 -0.03
C ARG A 147 13.36 9.41 -1.41
N ALA A 148 13.16 8.12 -1.64
CA ALA A 148 13.35 7.48 -2.93
C ALA A 148 12.17 7.66 -3.88
N ASN A 149 11.11 8.39 -3.47
CA ASN A 149 9.84 8.45 -4.17
C ASN A 149 9.33 7.04 -4.50
N ALA A 150 9.27 6.18 -3.49
CA ALA A 150 8.89 4.79 -3.62
C ALA A 150 7.84 4.39 -2.57
N MET A 151 6.99 3.44 -2.92
CA MET A 151 6.02 2.79 -2.04
C MET A 151 6.19 1.28 -2.16
N ASP A 152 6.01 0.53 -1.07
CA ASP A 152 5.84 -0.92 -1.17
C ASP A 152 4.36 -1.30 -1.41
N PHE A 153 4.08 -2.60 -1.53
CA PHE A 153 2.70 -3.06 -1.77
C PHE A 153 1.74 -2.69 -0.64
N ASP A 154 2.18 -2.72 0.60
CA ASP A 154 1.34 -2.36 1.75
C ASP A 154 1.07 -0.85 1.78
N ASP A 155 2.02 -0.04 1.32
CA ASP A 155 1.85 1.42 1.21
C ASP A 155 0.74 1.81 0.24
N ILE A 156 0.49 1.04 -0.80
CA ILE A 156 -0.61 1.34 -1.74
C ILE A 156 -1.96 1.36 -1.01
N LEU A 157 -2.19 0.41 -0.11
CA LEU A 157 -3.43 0.35 0.69
C LEU A 157 -3.39 1.36 1.84
N PHE A 158 -2.27 1.44 2.55
CA PHE A 158 -2.08 2.35 3.68
C PHE A 158 -2.26 3.82 3.25
N ASN A 159 -1.51 4.25 2.23
CA ASN A 159 -1.53 5.63 1.75
C ASN A 159 -2.88 6.01 1.10
N THR A 160 -3.57 5.06 0.45
CA THR A 160 -4.93 5.33 -0.03
C THR A 160 -5.89 5.58 1.13
N ASN A 161 -5.76 4.82 2.23
CA ASN A 161 -6.57 5.07 3.42
C ASN A 161 -6.28 6.45 4.02
N VAL A 162 -5.00 6.82 4.16
CA VAL A 162 -4.58 8.15 4.64
C VAL A 162 -5.14 9.25 3.72
N LEU A 163 -5.00 9.10 2.41
CA LEU A 163 -5.50 10.06 1.42
C LEU A 163 -7.00 10.31 1.59
N LEU A 164 -7.80 9.25 1.58
CA LEU A 164 -9.27 9.36 1.67
C LEU A 164 -9.77 9.82 3.05
N ARG A 165 -8.99 9.57 4.11
CA ARG A 165 -9.30 10.05 5.46
C ARG A 165 -9.03 11.54 5.61
N ASP A 166 -7.88 11.99 5.12
CA ASP A 166 -7.37 13.34 5.39
C ASP A 166 -7.80 14.35 4.31
N PHE A 167 -8.22 13.87 3.13
CA PHE A 167 -8.70 14.66 2.00
C PHE A 167 -10.05 14.13 1.49
N PRO A 168 -11.14 14.32 2.25
CA PRO A 168 -12.46 13.76 1.93
C PRO A 168 -13.09 14.30 0.65
N GLU A 169 -12.53 15.37 0.08
CA GLU A 169 -12.95 15.96 -1.21
C GLU A 169 -12.47 15.16 -2.43
N ILE A 170 -11.49 14.26 -2.25
CA ILE A 170 -10.97 13.37 -3.28
C ILE A 170 -11.90 12.16 -3.46
#